data_2bee6e8460298cceb2a4f28267dc4bf5
#
_entry.id   2bee6e8460298cceb2a4f28267dc4bf5
#
_cell.length_a   1.000
_cell.length_b   1.000
_cell.length_c   1.000
_cell.angle_alpha   90.00
_cell.angle_beta   90.00
_cell.angle_gamma   90.00
#
_symmetry.space_group_name_H-M   'P 1'
#
loop_
_entity.id
_entity.type
_entity.pdbx_description
1 polymer ?
#
loop_
_entity_poly.entity_id
_entity_poly.type
_entity_poly.pdbx_seq_one_letter_code
_entity_poly.pdbx_strand_id
1 'polypeptide(L)'
;MNGARIMVIDDEKIVGKMIKSTFEQEGYTVETFVDAQPALARLEEEKFAVVITDLKMKNIDGMQVLETIKAGSPETKVIMITAFASMDAAIEALRKKVDDFFPKPIKIRDLKECVLNLLNA
;
A
#
# COMPACT_ATOMS: atom_id res chain seq x y z
N MET A 1 9.53 3.43 13.23
CA MET A 1 10.61 2.53 13.60
C MET A 1 11.42 2.16 12.37
N ASN A 2 12.71 2.38 12.43
CA ASN A 2 13.58 2.04 11.32
C ASN A 2 13.61 0.53 11.14
N GLY A 3 13.70 0.10 9.90
CA GLY A 3 13.72 -1.31 9.58
C GLY A 3 12.38 -1.95 9.32
N ALA A 4 11.28 -1.25 9.56
CA ALA A 4 9.97 -1.77 9.18
C ALA A 4 9.92 -1.94 7.66
N ARG A 5 9.23 -2.99 7.20
CA ARG A 5 9.12 -3.28 5.77
C ARG A 5 7.85 -2.67 5.21
N ILE A 6 8.01 -1.99 4.10
CA ILE A 6 6.90 -1.37 3.35
C ILE A 6 6.89 -1.99 1.95
N MET A 7 5.72 -2.39 1.50
CA MET A 7 5.53 -2.86 0.13
C MET A 7 4.73 -1.84 -0.66
N VAL A 8 5.13 -1.59 -1.90
CA VAL A 8 4.40 -0.71 -2.82
C VAL A 8 3.99 -1.53 -4.03
N ILE A 9 2.71 -1.50 -4.36
CA ILE A 9 2.17 -2.19 -5.53
C ILE A 9 1.51 -1.15 -6.43
N ASP A 10 2.14 -0.84 -7.55
CA ASP A 10 1.63 0.16 -8.49
C ASP A 10 2.20 -0.14 -9.87
N ASP A 11 1.35 -0.23 -10.88
CA ASP A 11 1.80 -0.55 -12.23
C ASP A 11 2.57 0.60 -12.88
N GLU A 12 2.54 1.79 -12.30
CA GLU A 12 3.39 2.90 -12.72
C GLU A 12 4.71 2.84 -11.95
N LYS A 13 5.77 2.41 -12.62
CA LYS A 13 7.08 2.23 -11.99
C LYS A 13 7.59 3.49 -11.30
N ILE A 14 7.30 4.66 -11.86
CA ILE A 14 7.80 5.92 -11.30
C ILE A 14 7.21 6.19 -9.92
N VAL A 15 5.96 5.79 -9.70
CA VAL A 15 5.31 5.95 -8.41
C VAL A 15 6.02 5.09 -7.37
N GLY A 16 6.29 3.82 -7.71
CA GLY A 16 7.01 2.92 -6.81
C GLY A 16 8.39 3.45 -6.47
N LYS A 17 9.15 3.92 -7.47
CA LYS A 17 10.48 4.47 -7.25
C LYS A 17 10.47 5.69 -6.33
N MET A 18 9.52 6.57 -6.52
CA MET A 18 9.41 7.78 -5.72
C MET A 18 9.12 7.43 -4.26
N ILE A 19 8.17 6.54 -4.04
CA ILE A 19 7.82 6.13 -2.68
C ILE A 19 8.98 5.40 -2.03
N LYS A 20 9.62 4.48 -2.76
CA LYS A 20 10.77 3.73 -2.24
C LYS A 20 11.88 4.68 -1.80
N SER A 21 12.26 5.62 -2.67
CA SER A 21 13.32 6.57 -2.35
C SER A 21 12.99 7.36 -1.09
N THR A 22 11.76 7.83 -0.99
CA THR A 22 11.33 8.64 0.14
C THR A 22 11.42 7.87 1.46
N PHE A 23 10.89 6.65 1.49
CA PHE A 23 10.83 5.90 2.74
C PHE A 23 12.15 5.24 3.10
N GLU A 24 12.98 4.90 2.11
CA GLU A 24 14.32 4.40 2.41
C GLU A 24 15.18 5.48 3.08
N GLN A 25 14.98 6.74 2.71
CA GLN A 25 15.66 7.84 3.38
C GLN A 25 15.25 7.97 4.85
N GLU A 26 14.06 7.49 5.19
CA GLU A 26 13.57 7.49 6.56
C GLU A 26 13.96 6.23 7.35
N GLY A 27 14.71 5.33 6.72
CA GLY A 27 15.19 4.12 7.39
C GLY A 27 14.34 2.88 7.20
N TYR A 28 13.29 2.95 6.37
CA TYR A 28 12.44 1.79 6.09
C TYR A 28 13.05 0.93 4.99
N THR A 29 12.72 -0.36 5.01
CA THR A 29 13.03 -1.27 3.90
C THR A 29 11.81 -1.29 2.97
N VAL A 30 12.00 -0.98 1.69
CA VAL A 30 10.88 -0.87 0.75
C VAL A 30 11.09 -1.80 -0.42
N GLU A 31 10.05 -2.57 -0.75
CA GLU A 31 10.02 -3.41 -1.95
C GLU A 31 8.87 -2.94 -2.83
N THR A 32 9.13 -2.86 -4.13
CA THR A 32 8.15 -2.36 -5.09
C THR A 32 7.77 -3.44 -6.08
N PHE A 33 6.50 -3.46 -6.46
CA PHE A 33 5.94 -4.41 -7.41
C PHE A 33 5.05 -3.67 -8.38
N VAL A 34 5.10 -4.07 -9.66
CA VAL A 34 4.22 -3.52 -10.69
C VAL A 34 3.01 -4.42 -10.94
N ASP A 35 3.00 -5.60 -10.33
CA ASP A 35 1.95 -6.61 -10.46
C ASP A 35 1.56 -7.12 -9.09
N ALA A 36 0.27 -7.38 -8.92
CA ALA A 36 -0.23 -7.87 -7.64
C ALA A 36 0.16 -9.32 -7.35
N GLN A 37 0.24 -10.18 -8.36
CA GLN A 37 0.53 -11.59 -8.14
C GLN A 37 1.88 -11.83 -7.46
N PRO A 38 3.01 -11.32 -8.00
CA PRO A 38 4.28 -11.50 -7.29
C PRO A 38 4.31 -10.80 -5.94
N ALA A 39 3.56 -9.70 -5.79
CA ALA A 39 3.46 -9.02 -4.51
C ALA A 39 2.79 -9.90 -3.46
N LEU A 40 1.68 -10.53 -3.82
CA LEU A 40 0.97 -11.43 -2.90
C LEU A 40 1.81 -12.66 -2.55
N ALA A 41 2.55 -13.19 -3.53
CA ALA A 41 3.47 -14.29 -3.26
C ALA A 41 4.55 -13.89 -2.25
N ARG A 42 5.08 -12.67 -2.41
CA ARG A 42 6.08 -12.14 -1.48
C ARG A 42 5.53 -11.98 -0.07
N LEU A 43 4.26 -11.58 0.04
CA LEU A 43 3.62 -11.42 1.34
C LEU A 43 3.45 -12.76 2.09
N GLU A 44 3.43 -13.87 1.37
CA GLU A 44 3.41 -15.19 2.00
C GLU A 44 4.77 -15.55 2.60
N GLU A 45 5.84 -15.00 2.04
CA GLU A 45 7.21 -15.30 2.48
C GLU A 45 7.68 -14.40 3.62
N GLU A 46 7.22 -13.16 3.64
CA GLU A 46 7.74 -12.15 4.54
C GLU A 46 6.62 -11.25 5.03
N LYS A 47 6.68 -10.84 6.29
CA LYS A 47 5.72 -9.91 6.84
C LYS A 47 6.10 -8.47 6.53
N PHE A 48 5.10 -7.69 6.11
CA PHE A 48 5.26 -6.26 5.86
C PHE A 48 4.40 -5.48 6.85
N ALA A 49 4.93 -4.38 7.35
CA ALA A 49 4.19 -3.54 8.28
C ALA A 49 3.10 -2.75 7.55
N VAL A 50 3.41 -2.29 6.33
CA VAL A 50 2.51 -1.46 5.53
C VAL A 50 2.58 -1.92 4.09
N VAL A 51 1.41 -2.00 3.44
CA VAL A 51 1.31 -2.21 2.00
C VAL A 51 0.59 -1.00 1.41
N ILE A 52 1.22 -0.35 0.44
CA ILE A 52 0.63 0.77 -0.30
C ILE A 52 0.29 0.24 -1.68
N THR A 53 -0.98 0.22 -2.05
CA THR A 53 -1.41 -0.38 -3.31
C THR A 53 -2.29 0.56 -4.11
N ASP A 54 -2.13 0.50 -5.45
CA ASP A 54 -3.11 1.12 -6.34
C ASP A 54 -4.37 0.25 -6.38
N LEU A 55 -5.49 0.85 -6.74
CA LEU A 55 -6.75 0.16 -6.91
C LEU A 55 -6.84 -0.56 -8.25
N LYS A 56 -6.52 0.14 -9.33
CA LYS A 56 -6.66 -0.42 -10.69
C LYS A 56 -5.33 -0.96 -11.18
N MET A 57 -5.28 -2.28 -11.37
CA MET A 57 -4.13 -2.97 -11.91
C MET A 57 -4.64 -4.05 -12.86
N LYS A 58 -3.73 -4.65 -13.63
CA LYS A 58 -4.12 -5.51 -14.77
C LYS A 58 -4.94 -6.73 -14.39
N ASN A 59 -4.46 -7.57 -13.52
CA ASN A 59 -5.08 -8.89 -13.28
C ASN A 59 -5.85 -8.91 -11.97
N ILE A 60 -5.22 -8.45 -10.92
CA ILE A 60 -5.80 -8.43 -9.58
C ILE A 60 -5.86 -6.96 -9.16
N ASP A 61 -7.03 -6.47 -8.77
CA ASP A 61 -7.14 -5.08 -8.35
C ASP A 61 -6.81 -4.91 -6.87
N GLY A 62 -6.70 -3.65 -6.46
CA GLY A 62 -6.32 -3.32 -5.08
C GLY A 62 -7.32 -3.79 -4.03
N MET A 63 -8.59 -3.92 -4.39
CA MET A 63 -9.58 -4.44 -3.45
C MET A 63 -9.31 -5.91 -3.13
N GLN A 64 -8.92 -6.70 -4.12
CA GLN A 64 -8.55 -8.10 -3.91
C GLN A 64 -7.29 -8.21 -3.07
N VAL A 65 -6.31 -7.33 -3.31
CA VAL A 65 -5.09 -7.27 -2.50
C VAL A 65 -5.45 -6.99 -1.04
N LEU A 66 -6.30 -5.98 -0.82
CA LEU A 66 -6.75 -5.59 0.51
C LEU A 66 -7.42 -6.75 1.23
N GLU A 67 -8.35 -7.43 0.56
CA GLU A 67 -9.05 -8.57 1.14
C GLU A 67 -8.09 -9.70 1.52
N THR A 68 -7.16 -10.01 0.62
CA THR A 68 -6.19 -11.09 0.83
C THR A 68 -5.31 -10.78 2.04
N ILE A 69 -4.82 -9.55 2.13
CA ILE A 69 -3.95 -9.15 3.24
C ILE A 69 -4.73 -9.19 4.56
N LYS A 70 -5.92 -8.62 4.59
CA LYS A 70 -6.67 -8.57 5.86
C LYS A 70 -7.14 -9.95 6.30
N ALA A 71 -7.34 -10.87 5.38
CA ALA A 71 -7.70 -12.26 5.74
C ALA A 71 -6.51 -13.00 6.35
N GLY A 72 -5.30 -12.80 5.80
CA GLY A 72 -4.12 -13.55 6.20
C GLY A 72 -3.24 -12.85 7.22
N SER A 73 -3.25 -11.53 7.24
CA SER A 73 -2.39 -10.73 8.12
C SER A 73 -3.12 -9.44 8.49
N PRO A 74 -4.14 -9.50 9.34
CA PRO A 74 -4.96 -8.32 9.65
C PRO A 74 -4.19 -7.19 10.33
N GLU A 75 -3.04 -7.49 10.91
CA GLU A 75 -2.19 -6.46 11.53
C GLU A 75 -1.40 -5.65 10.49
N THR A 76 -1.25 -6.14 9.26
CA THR A 76 -0.58 -5.39 8.20
C THR A 76 -1.47 -4.22 7.78
N LYS A 77 -0.91 -3.01 7.82
CA LYS A 77 -1.65 -1.81 7.44
C LYS A 77 -1.71 -1.71 5.92
N VAL A 78 -2.86 -1.34 5.38
CA VAL A 78 -3.03 -1.19 3.94
C VAL A 78 -3.49 0.21 3.63
N ILE A 79 -2.74 0.89 2.76
CA ILE A 79 -3.07 2.22 2.25
C ILE A 79 -3.34 2.07 0.77
N MET A 80 -4.48 2.58 0.31
CA MET A 80 -4.82 2.56 -1.10
C MET A 80 -4.64 3.93 -1.71
N ILE A 81 -3.94 4.02 -2.84
CA ILE A 81 -3.78 5.27 -3.58
C ILE A 81 -4.22 5.00 -5.03
N THR A 82 -5.04 5.88 -5.60
CA THR A 82 -5.55 5.61 -6.93
C THR A 82 -6.00 6.87 -7.67
N ALA A 83 -5.81 6.86 -9.00
CA ALA A 83 -6.37 7.86 -9.89
C ALA A 83 -7.89 7.62 -10.10
N PHE A 84 -8.40 6.47 -9.68
CA PHE A 84 -9.80 6.08 -9.87
C PHE A 84 -10.59 6.19 -8.57
N ALA A 85 -10.28 7.20 -7.77
CA ALA A 85 -10.98 7.44 -6.51
C ALA A 85 -12.43 7.84 -6.78
N SER A 86 -13.35 7.23 -6.03
CA SER A 86 -14.76 7.57 -6.08
C SER A 86 -15.34 7.29 -4.70
N MET A 87 -16.53 7.84 -4.46
CA MET A 87 -17.21 7.59 -3.19
C MET A 87 -17.48 6.10 -3.01
N ASP A 88 -17.94 5.43 -4.08
CA ASP A 88 -18.25 4.00 -4.01
C ASP A 88 -17.01 3.17 -3.71
N ALA A 89 -15.88 3.48 -4.36
CA ALA A 89 -14.62 2.78 -4.11
C ALA A 89 -14.14 3.01 -2.69
N ALA A 90 -14.23 4.23 -2.19
CA ALA A 90 -13.81 4.54 -0.83
C ALA A 90 -14.66 3.79 0.19
N ILE A 91 -15.98 3.73 -0.03
CA ILE A 91 -16.88 3.00 0.88
C ILE A 91 -16.55 1.51 0.85
N GLU A 92 -16.34 0.94 -0.33
CA GLU A 92 -15.97 -0.47 -0.44
C GLU A 92 -14.67 -0.76 0.30
N ALA A 93 -13.66 0.10 0.13
CA ALA A 93 -12.38 -0.07 0.80
C ALA A 93 -12.53 -0.01 2.32
N LEU A 94 -13.35 0.91 2.81
CA LEU A 94 -13.62 1.02 4.24
C LEU A 94 -14.27 -0.25 4.80
N ARG A 95 -15.23 -0.81 4.06
CA ARG A 95 -15.88 -2.05 4.48
C ARG A 95 -14.91 -3.21 4.53
N LYS A 96 -13.87 -3.18 3.71
CA LYS A 96 -12.83 -4.20 3.66
C LYS A 96 -11.66 -3.88 4.59
N LYS A 97 -11.80 -2.88 5.45
CA LYS A 97 -10.85 -2.55 6.53
C LYS A 97 -9.57 -1.88 6.05
N VAL A 98 -9.63 -1.11 4.96
CA VAL A 98 -8.49 -0.29 4.53
C VAL A 98 -8.11 0.68 5.66
N ASP A 99 -6.81 0.89 5.84
CA ASP A 99 -6.35 1.78 6.90
C ASP A 99 -6.33 3.24 6.45
N ASP A 100 -6.12 3.50 5.15
CA ASP A 100 -6.31 4.83 4.59
C ASP A 100 -6.48 4.73 3.07
N PHE A 101 -7.04 5.78 2.47
CA PHE A 101 -7.40 5.82 1.05
C PHE A 101 -7.15 7.22 0.52
N PHE A 102 -6.29 7.35 -0.50
CA PHE A 102 -5.93 8.64 -1.08
C PHE A 102 -6.16 8.69 -2.58
N PRO A 103 -6.69 9.78 -3.11
CA PRO A 103 -6.72 9.99 -4.56
C PRO A 103 -5.34 10.41 -5.06
N LYS A 104 -5.00 10.05 -6.29
CA LYS A 104 -3.81 10.56 -6.98
C LYS A 104 -4.14 11.91 -7.60
N PRO A 105 -3.18 12.83 -7.71
CA PRO A 105 -1.81 12.72 -7.21
C PRO A 105 -1.76 12.94 -5.70
N ILE A 106 -1.01 12.09 -5.00
CA ILE A 106 -0.85 12.22 -3.56
C ILE A 106 0.40 13.03 -3.26
N LYS A 107 0.33 13.85 -2.24
CA LYS A 107 1.50 14.56 -1.74
C LYS A 107 2.31 13.61 -0.88
N ILE A 108 3.59 13.50 -1.18
CA ILE A 108 4.45 12.54 -0.48
C ILE A 108 4.49 12.82 1.02
N ARG A 109 4.39 14.09 1.42
CA ARG A 109 4.35 14.46 2.82
C ARG A 109 3.15 13.86 3.53
N ASP A 110 1.98 13.88 2.88
CA ASP A 110 0.76 13.31 3.46
C ASP A 110 0.89 11.80 3.61
N LEU A 111 1.50 11.14 2.65
CA LEU A 111 1.73 9.70 2.72
C LEU A 111 2.70 9.36 3.85
N LYS A 112 3.77 10.14 4.02
CA LYS A 112 4.73 9.95 5.11
C LYS A 112 4.05 10.06 6.47
N GLU A 113 3.22 11.09 6.65
CA GLU A 113 2.49 11.28 7.90
C GLU A 113 1.56 10.11 8.19
N CYS A 114 0.87 9.65 7.16
CA CYS A 114 -0.05 8.53 7.30
C CYS A 114 0.68 7.27 7.76
N VAL A 115 1.79 6.95 7.11
CA VAL A 115 2.58 5.76 7.47
C VAL A 115 3.10 5.86 8.90
N LEU A 116 3.64 7.03 9.27
CA LEU A 116 4.13 7.23 10.63
C LEU A 116 3.03 7.04 11.66
N ASN A 117 1.86 7.61 11.41
CA ASN A 117 0.73 7.49 12.33
C ASN A 117 0.26 6.05 12.47
N LEU A 118 0.20 5.32 11.36
CA LEU A 118 -0.23 3.92 11.39
C LEU A 118 0.76 3.04 12.14
N LEU A 119 2.06 3.29 11.97
CA LEU A 119 3.09 2.47 12.62
C LEU A 119 3.26 2.79 14.09
N ASN A 120 2.86 4.00 14.52
CA ASN A 120 3.00 4.42 15.91
C ASN A 120 1.69 4.28 16.70
N ALA A 121 0.65 3.79 16.07
CA ALA A 121 -0.66 3.64 16.71
C ALA A 121 -0.71 2.41 17.61
#